data_44314966bba8d811f0a06f369741de12
#
_entry.id   44314966bba8d811f0a06f369741de12
#
_cell.length_a   1.000
_cell.length_b   1.000
_cell.length_c   1.000
_cell.angle_alpha   90.00
_cell.angle_beta   90.00
_cell.angle_gamma   90.00
#
_symmetry.space_group_name_H-M   'P 1'
#
loop_
_entity.id
_entity.type
_entity.pdbx_description
1 polymer ?
#
loop_
_entity_poly.entity_id
_entity_poly.type
_entity_poly.pdbx_seq_one_letter_code
_entity_poly.pdbx_strand_id
1 'polypeptide(L)'
;MRIVVFSGTTEGRDFSRAAAALDIAVTVSVATDLGAEEQGQAPGITVHSGRLLPGAMAELLQGAALCVDATHPYAVDATRNIRAAAVQAGVEYRRLLRAQSPLPPGCAVFETAAQAAEYLAGTEGNLSLIHI
;
A
#
# COMPACT_ATOMS: atom_id res chain seq x y z
N MET A 1 -15.08 -0.95 3.01
CA MET A 1 -13.70 -1.27 3.41
C MET A 1 -12.78 -0.16 2.91
N ARG A 2 -11.93 0.34 3.76
CA ARG A 2 -10.94 1.37 3.42
C ARG A 2 -9.54 0.79 3.62
N ILE A 3 -8.66 0.98 2.65
CA ILE A 3 -7.25 0.63 2.76
C ILE A 3 -6.39 1.88 2.65
N VAL A 4 -5.21 1.83 3.24
CA VAL A 4 -4.21 2.89 3.14
C VAL A 4 -2.99 2.34 2.41
N VAL A 5 -2.56 3.04 1.36
CA VAL A 5 -1.42 2.65 0.53
C VAL A 5 -0.34 3.73 0.66
N PHE A 6 0.81 3.35 1.20
CA PHE A 6 2.00 4.21 1.19
C PHE A 6 2.71 3.97 -0.13
N SER A 7 2.61 4.93 -1.03
CA SER A 7 3.01 4.81 -2.42
C SER A 7 4.28 5.65 -2.71
N GLY A 8 4.54 5.90 -3.95
CA GLY A 8 5.73 6.55 -4.46
C GLY A 8 6.36 5.71 -5.57
N THR A 9 5.69 4.65 -5.96
CA THR A 9 6.12 3.73 -7.02
C THR A 9 4.99 3.52 -8.02
N THR A 10 5.35 3.04 -9.21
CA THR A 10 4.38 2.64 -10.22
C THR A 10 3.47 1.54 -9.72
N GLU A 11 4.02 0.57 -8.99
CA GLU A 11 3.28 -0.54 -8.40
C GLU A 11 2.21 -0.03 -7.43
N GLY A 12 2.55 0.92 -6.57
CA GLY A 12 1.60 1.51 -5.63
C GLY A 12 0.49 2.27 -6.33
N ARG A 13 0.81 3.03 -7.36
CA ARG A 13 -0.18 3.74 -8.17
C ARG A 13 -1.15 2.78 -8.85
N ASP A 14 -0.61 1.79 -9.55
CA ASP A 14 -1.41 0.84 -10.30
C ASP A 14 -2.29 0.00 -9.39
N PHE A 15 -1.75 -0.44 -8.26
CA PHE A 15 -2.51 -1.17 -7.24
C PHE A 15 -3.65 -0.33 -6.68
N SER A 16 -3.39 0.94 -6.35
CA SER A 16 -4.39 1.85 -5.79
C SER A 16 -5.55 2.05 -6.76
N ARG A 17 -5.26 2.25 -8.04
CA ARG A 17 -6.27 2.41 -9.07
C ARG A 17 -7.09 1.14 -9.28
N ALA A 18 -6.42 -0.02 -9.28
CA ALA A 18 -7.10 -1.30 -9.42
C ALA A 18 -8.03 -1.57 -8.22
N ALA A 19 -7.57 -1.29 -7.01
CA ALA A 19 -8.39 -1.44 -5.81
C ALA A 19 -9.61 -0.52 -5.84
N ALA A 20 -9.42 0.74 -6.23
CA ALA A 20 -10.54 1.69 -6.35
C ALA A 20 -11.56 1.25 -7.41
N ALA A 21 -11.09 0.63 -8.48
CA ALA A 21 -11.99 0.09 -9.53
C ALA A 21 -12.84 -1.08 -9.02
N LEU A 22 -12.44 -1.71 -7.92
CA LEU A 22 -13.19 -2.78 -7.25
C LEU A 22 -14.05 -2.25 -6.10
N ASP A 23 -14.34 -0.94 -6.08
CA ASP A 23 -15.14 -0.26 -5.06
C ASP A 23 -14.53 -0.28 -3.66
N ILE A 24 -13.22 -0.44 -3.57
CA ILE A 24 -12.49 -0.32 -2.30
C ILE A 24 -12.08 1.14 -2.13
N ALA A 25 -12.42 1.74 -0.98
CA ALA A 25 -11.98 3.09 -0.67
C ALA A 25 -10.48 3.08 -0.39
N VAL A 26 -9.71 3.90 -1.12
CA VAL A 26 -8.25 3.92 -1.03
C VAL A 26 -7.78 5.30 -0.59
N THR A 27 -6.98 5.34 0.47
CA THR A 27 -6.23 6.52 0.88
C THR A 27 -4.76 6.27 0.53
N VAL A 28 -4.18 7.13 -0.30
CA VAL A 28 -2.78 7.01 -0.74
C VAL A 28 -1.95 8.09 -0.06
N SER A 29 -0.85 7.68 0.55
CA SER A 29 0.13 8.61 1.12
C SER A 29 1.40 8.57 0.27
N VAL A 30 1.85 9.74 -0.17
CA VAL A 30 3.10 9.93 -0.91
C VAL A 30 3.95 10.97 -0.19
N ALA A 31 5.27 10.84 -0.29
CA ALA A 31 6.19 11.68 0.49
C ALA A 31 6.36 13.09 -0.10
N THR A 32 6.05 13.30 -1.37
CA THR A 32 6.33 14.55 -2.07
C THR A 32 5.16 14.99 -2.95
N ASP A 33 5.12 16.28 -3.30
CA ASP A 33 4.12 16.81 -4.24
C ASP A 33 4.29 16.19 -5.63
N LEU A 34 5.52 15.92 -6.04
CA LEU A 34 5.78 15.22 -7.30
C LEU A 34 5.17 13.82 -7.28
N GLY A 35 5.32 13.12 -6.16
CA GLY A 35 4.70 11.81 -5.99
C GLY A 35 3.17 11.88 -6.07
N ALA A 36 2.56 12.94 -5.54
CA ALA A 36 1.13 13.16 -5.65
C ALA A 36 0.70 13.41 -7.10
N GLU A 37 1.47 14.16 -7.87
CA GLU A 37 1.21 14.38 -9.29
C GLU A 37 1.32 13.07 -10.08
N GLU A 38 2.34 12.26 -9.81
CA GLU A 38 2.53 10.96 -10.46
C GLU A 38 1.42 9.98 -10.10
N GLN A 39 0.95 10.02 -8.86
CA GLN A 39 -0.19 9.20 -8.42
C GLN A 39 -1.45 9.57 -9.19
N GLY A 40 -1.64 10.87 -9.45
CA GLY A 40 -2.82 11.40 -10.13
C GLY A 40 -4.08 11.25 -9.29
N GLN A 41 -5.20 11.67 -9.88
CA GLN A 41 -6.50 11.59 -9.22
C GLN A 41 -7.37 10.54 -9.92
N ALA A 42 -8.13 9.79 -9.13
CA ALA A 42 -9.07 8.81 -9.63
C ALA A 42 -10.25 8.69 -8.66
N PRO A 43 -11.46 8.33 -9.13
CA PRO A 43 -12.58 8.12 -8.23
C PRO A 43 -12.27 7.05 -7.17
N GLY A 44 -12.63 7.32 -5.93
CA GLY A 44 -12.41 6.40 -4.83
C GLY A 44 -11.02 6.46 -4.20
N ILE A 45 -10.15 7.34 -4.69
CA ILE A 45 -8.80 7.54 -4.16
C ILE A 45 -8.67 8.93 -3.55
N THR A 46 -8.21 8.98 -2.29
CA THR A 46 -7.82 10.21 -1.60
C THR A 46 -6.30 10.22 -1.48
N VAL A 47 -5.65 11.27 -1.96
CA VAL A 47 -4.19 11.38 -1.96
C VAL A 47 -3.73 12.37 -0.91
N HIS A 48 -2.83 11.93 -0.03
CA HIS A 48 -2.09 12.78 0.91
C HIS A 48 -0.66 12.93 0.44
N SER A 49 -0.19 14.17 0.30
CA SER A 49 1.21 14.43 0.00
C SER A 49 1.92 14.97 1.24
N GLY A 50 3.21 14.68 1.34
CA GLY A 50 4.03 15.12 2.46
C GLY A 50 4.50 13.96 3.33
N ARG A 51 5.72 14.11 3.86
CA ARG A 51 6.34 13.12 4.70
C ARG A 51 5.66 13.09 6.07
N LEU A 52 5.18 11.91 6.48
CA LEU A 52 4.53 11.73 7.77
C LEU A 52 5.49 11.17 8.81
N LEU A 53 5.37 11.65 10.05
CA LEU A 53 6.01 11.03 11.20
C LEU A 53 5.21 9.76 11.60
N PRO A 54 5.84 8.81 12.33
CA PRO A 54 5.17 7.57 12.70
C PRO A 54 3.84 7.75 13.42
N GLY A 55 3.73 8.75 14.30
CA GLY A 55 2.46 9.06 14.98
C GLY A 55 1.36 9.48 14.02
N ALA A 56 1.69 10.31 13.02
CA ALA A 56 0.74 10.72 12.00
C ALA A 56 0.36 9.56 11.07
N MET A 57 1.30 8.66 10.79
CA MET A 57 1.01 7.44 10.03
C MET A 57 0.00 6.57 10.77
N ALA A 58 0.17 6.40 12.08
CA ALA A 58 -0.76 5.62 12.90
C ALA A 58 -2.16 6.24 12.91
N GLU A 59 -2.25 7.57 12.99
CA GLU A 59 -3.54 8.26 12.89
C GLU A 59 -4.21 8.05 11.55
N LEU A 60 -3.45 8.11 10.46
CA LEU A 60 -3.96 7.86 9.11
C LEU A 60 -4.49 6.42 8.97
N LEU A 61 -3.85 5.47 9.65
CA LEU A 61 -4.23 4.07 9.60
C LEU A 61 -5.43 3.72 10.48
N GLN A 62 -5.85 4.59 11.37
CA GLN A 62 -6.98 4.32 12.27
C GLN A 62 -8.24 3.96 11.49
N GLY A 63 -8.85 2.82 11.82
CA GLY A 63 -10.06 2.35 11.16
C GLY A 63 -9.85 1.75 9.76
N ALA A 64 -8.62 1.68 9.28
CA ALA A 64 -8.34 1.05 8.00
C ALA A 64 -8.38 -0.48 8.14
N ALA A 65 -8.82 -1.16 7.08
CA ALA A 65 -8.83 -2.62 7.04
C ALA A 65 -7.45 -3.20 6.72
N LEU A 66 -6.60 -2.42 6.03
CA LEU A 66 -5.31 -2.89 5.55
C LEU A 66 -4.36 -1.72 5.36
N CYS A 67 -3.10 -1.94 5.69
CA CYS A 67 -1.98 -1.04 5.39
C CYS A 67 -1.11 -1.70 4.31
N VAL A 68 -1.01 -1.07 3.15
CA VAL A 68 -0.17 -1.55 2.04
C VAL A 68 1.05 -0.64 1.92
N ASP A 69 2.22 -1.21 2.08
CA ASP A 69 3.49 -0.51 1.90
C ASP A 69 4.01 -0.80 0.50
N ALA A 70 3.83 0.15 -0.40
CA ALA A 70 4.30 0.09 -1.78
C ALA A 70 5.45 1.07 -2.03
N THR A 71 6.19 1.43 -0.97
CA THR A 71 7.35 2.31 -1.10
C THR A 71 8.51 1.60 -1.80
N HIS A 72 9.47 2.39 -2.27
CA HIS A 72 10.64 1.84 -2.96
C HIS A 72 11.39 0.84 -2.07
N PRO A 73 11.95 -0.26 -2.65
CA PRO A 73 12.68 -1.27 -1.85
C PRO A 73 13.82 -0.72 -1.00
N TYR A 74 14.42 0.40 -1.40
CA TYR A 74 15.51 1.04 -0.64
C TYR A 74 15.03 2.02 0.42
N ALA A 75 13.72 2.26 0.53
CA ALA A 75 13.16 3.15 1.55
C ALA A 75 13.01 2.41 2.89
N VAL A 76 14.14 1.96 3.45
CA VAL A 76 14.17 1.10 4.66
C VAL A 76 13.56 1.81 5.87
N ASP A 77 13.87 3.09 6.05
CA ASP A 77 13.34 3.86 7.19
C ASP A 77 11.84 4.07 7.06
N ALA A 78 11.35 4.36 5.85
CA ALA A 78 9.92 4.50 5.60
C ALA A 78 9.19 3.19 5.91
N THR A 79 9.69 2.08 5.42
CA THR A 79 9.10 0.75 5.68
C THR A 79 9.06 0.43 7.18
N ARG A 80 10.15 0.72 7.90
CA ARG A 80 10.21 0.51 9.35
C ARG A 80 9.13 1.32 10.06
N ASN A 81 9.00 2.60 9.71
CA ASN A 81 8.03 3.50 10.32
C ASN A 81 6.60 3.10 10.00
N ILE A 82 6.34 2.69 8.77
CA ILE A 82 5.00 2.23 8.34
C ILE A 82 4.60 0.96 9.10
N ARG A 83 5.52 0.00 9.23
CA ARG A 83 5.25 -1.22 10.00
C ARG A 83 4.95 -0.93 11.45
N ALA A 84 5.73 -0.05 12.08
CA ALA A 84 5.51 0.35 13.47
C ALA A 84 4.15 1.04 13.63
N ALA A 85 3.79 1.91 12.70
CA ALA A 85 2.50 2.60 12.72
C ALA A 85 1.33 1.63 12.56
N ALA A 86 1.46 0.64 11.70
CA ALA A 86 0.44 -0.38 11.51
C ALA A 86 0.22 -1.21 12.78
N VAL A 87 1.29 -1.59 13.45
CA VAL A 87 1.21 -2.29 14.74
C VAL A 87 0.52 -1.42 15.78
N GLN A 88 0.90 -0.16 15.88
CA GLN A 88 0.30 0.79 16.84
C GLN A 88 -1.19 0.99 16.58
N ALA A 89 -1.61 1.07 15.33
CA ALA A 89 -3.01 1.25 14.95
C ALA A 89 -3.82 -0.06 14.96
N GLY A 90 -3.17 -1.19 15.13
CA GLY A 90 -3.84 -2.49 15.06
C GLY A 90 -4.30 -2.88 13.67
N VAL A 91 -3.61 -2.42 12.64
CA VAL A 91 -3.95 -2.63 11.23
C VAL A 91 -2.99 -3.63 10.62
N GLU A 92 -3.52 -4.54 9.81
CA GLU A 92 -2.73 -5.54 9.11
C GLU A 92 -1.80 -4.87 8.09
N TYR A 93 -0.53 -5.28 8.09
CA TYR A 93 0.51 -4.74 7.20
C TYR A 93 0.79 -5.72 6.06
N ARG A 94 0.89 -5.18 4.83
CA ARG A 94 1.28 -5.92 3.64
C ARG A 94 2.32 -5.13 2.86
N ARG A 95 3.33 -5.82 2.37
CA ARG A 95 4.38 -5.22 1.55
C ARG A 95 4.13 -5.56 0.08
N LEU A 96 4.05 -4.52 -0.76
CA LEU A 96 3.87 -4.66 -2.21
C LEU A 96 5.19 -4.31 -2.90
N LEU A 97 5.80 -5.28 -3.56
CA LEU A 97 7.06 -5.12 -4.26
C LEU A 97 6.96 -5.67 -5.68
N ARG A 98 7.70 -5.04 -6.61
CA ARG A 98 7.90 -5.64 -7.92
C ARG A 98 8.70 -6.92 -7.76
N ALA A 99 8.26 -8.00 -8.39
CA ALA A 99 8.97 -9.28 -8.34
C ALA A 99 10.32 -9.16 -9.07
N GLN A 100 11.41 -9.49 -8.35
CA GLN A 100 12.77 -9.48 -8.93
C GLN A 100 13.40 -10.84 -8.79
N SER A 101 13.17 -11.77 -8.23
CA SER A 101 13.72 -13.11 -8.01
C SER A 101 14.92 -13.12 -7.03
N PRO A 102 15.19 -14.21 -6.29
CA PRO A 102 14.22 -15.26 -5.99
C PRO A 102 13.16 -14.77 -5.01
N LEU A 103 11.97 -15.37 -5.06
CA LEU A 103 10.87 -14.97 -4.19
C LEU A 103 10.96 -15.71 -2.85
N PRO A 104 10.70 -15.02 -1.72
CA PRO A 104 10.64 -15.69 -0.43
C PRO A 104 9.50 -16.71 -0.37
N PRO A 105 9.62 -17.79 0.42
CA PRO A 105 8.51 -18.71 0.63
C PRO A 105 7.30 -18.01 1.25
N GLY A 106 6.11 -18.42 0.84
CA GLY A 106 4.87 -17.85 1.36
C GLY A 106 4.42 -16.56 0.71
N CYS A 107 5.14 -16.09 -0.31
CA CYS A 107 4.71 -14.92 -1.09
C CYS A 107 3.59 -15.27 -2.05
N ALA A 108 2.62 -14.37 -2.19
CA ALA A 108 1.71 -14.39 -3.32
C ALA A 108 2.33 -13.61 -4.46
N VAL A 109 2.33 -14.18 -5.67
CA VAL A 109 2.93 -13.57 -6.86
C VAL A 109 1.85 -13.32 -7.89
N PHE A 110 1.84 -12.10 -8.44
CA PHE A 110 0.88 -11.69 -9.46
C PHE A 110 1.60 -11.03 -10.62
N GLU A 111 1.06 -11.21 -11.82
CA GLU A 111 1.63 -10.58 -13.01
C GLU A 111 1.29 -9.09 -13.09
N THR A 112 0.15 -8.69 -12.53
CA THR A 112 -0.32 -7.31 -12.59
C THR A 112 -0.81 -6.82 -11.24
N ALA A 113 -0.83 -5.50 -11.06
CA ALA A 113 -1.41 -4.88 -9.87
C ALA A 113 -2.90 -5.16 -9.75
N ALA A 114 -3.61 -5.30 -10.87
CA ALA A 114 -5.03 -5.63 -10.87
C ALA A 114 -5.28 -7.01 -10.25
N GLN A 115 -4.46 -8.00 -10.59
CA GLN A 115 -4.56 -9.34 -10.02
C GLN A 115 -4.32 -9.34 -8.51
N ALA A 116 -3.32 -8.57 -8.04
CA ALA A 116 -3.05 -8.43 -6.62
C ALA A 116 -4.24 -7.81 -5.88
N ALA A 117 -4.86 -6.78 -6.46
CA ALA A 117 -6.02 -6.14 -5.87
C ALA A 117 -7.22 -7.07 -5.79
N GLU A 118 -7.49 -7.84 -6.84
CA GLU A 118 -8.57 -8.83 -6.87
C GLU A 118 -8.36 -9.90 -5.80
N TYR A 119 -7.13 -10.37 -5.65
CA TYR A 119 -6.80 -11.36 -4.64
C TYR A 119 -7.09 -10.83 -3.24
N LEU A 120 -6.67 -9.60 -2.92
CA LEU A 120 -6.90 -9.00 -1.61
C LEU A 120 -8.38 -8.75 -1.34
N ALA A 121 -9.15 -8.37 -2.37
CA ALA A 121 -10.58 -8.13 -2.22
C ALA A 121 -11.36 -9.41 -1.91
N GLY A 122 -10.89 -10.58 -2.37
CA GLY A 122 -11.55 -11.86 -2.18
C GLY A 122 -10.97 -12.71 -1.05
N THR A 123 -9.98 -12.23 -0.31
CA THR A 123 -9.23 -13.07 0.63
C THR A 123 -9.11 -12.43 2.00
N GLU A 124 -9.33 -13.21 3.05
CA GLU A 124 -8.99 -12.86 4.45
C GLU A 124 -7.69 -13.52 4.86
N GLY A 125 -6.77 -13.68 3.94
CA GLY A 125 -5.54 -14.43 4.16
C GLY A 125 -4.45 -13.66 4.90
N ASN A 126 -3.56 -14.39 5.57
CA ASN A 126 -2.40 -13.86 6.29
C ASN A 126 -1.19 -13.79 5.35
N LEU A 127 -1.25 -12.94 4.33
CA LEU A 127 -0.13 -12.71 3.44
C LEU A 127 0.72 -11.58 3.98
N SER A 128 1.99 -11.85 4.24
CA SER A 128 2.91 -10.83 4.72
C SER A 128 3.62 -10.09 3.58
N LEU A 129 3.62 -10.65 2.36
CA LEU A 129 4.36 -10.12 1.23
C LEU A 129 3.62 -10.42 -0.07
N ILE A 130 3.48 -9.38 -0.91
CA ILE A 130 2.86 -9.47 -2.24
C ILE A 130 3.87 -9.00 -3.27
N HIS A 131 4.12 -9.83 -4.29
CA HIS A 131 5.00 -9.48 -5.41
C HIS A 131 4.20 -9.38 -6.70
N ILE A 132 4.60 -8.44 -7.52
CA ILE A 132 4.04 -8.24 -8.85
C ILE A 132 5.09 -8.58 -9.90
#